data_82e053a5c962a1896f2cb512a5542e6c
#
_entry.id   82e053a5c962a1896f2cb512a5542e6c
#
_cell.length_a   1.000
_cell.length_b   1.000
_cell.length_c   1.000
_cell.angle_alpha   90.00
_cell.angle_beta   90.00
_cell.angle_gamma   90.00
#
_symmetry.space_group_name_H-M   'P 1'
#
loop_
_entity.id
_entity.type
_entity.pdbx_description
1 polymer ?
#
loop_
_entity_poly.entity_id
_entity_poly.type
_entity_poly.pdbx_seq_one_letter_code
_entity_poly.pdbx_strand_id
1 'polypeptide(L)'
;MFKLFEEIVSNTSWKDANELKANLKKVCERLLERDRLNFVVRNCSERMLKIFKQKCYDLKIELKETQSLSTIQSLRHLTMKKVTSTHDDSDIDIGRKSAAADPFESASTSFDFNEEFTATKSMPLSRRSTMLMPSTTKAGSKSRISVVDRKKTQLTRELRLAISEVIEEIEMSKEDVTAQAKEHISDNDLILTFHTSGTLTSFFIEAKQTANFEVIVCETAPKFTGHQTARELAKEGIKTSLVPDSAIFAVMSKVDKVIITAHGIMATGGIVAQAGALMIAHAAKAHQVPVFVLGAVYKLTPLHPIDSLTYNELLSPSMVYRTEEGDSSENVTAIVPAFDYVPPKLVDLILTN
;
A
#
# COMPACT_ATOMS: atom_id res chain seq x y z
N MET A 1 -7.40 6.40 5.46
CA MET A 1 -8.35 5.29 5.53
C MET A 1 -8.76 4.97 6.97
N PHE A 2 -7.85 4.60 7.89
CA PHE A 2 -8.22 4.29 9.27
C PHE A 2 -8.92 5.44 9.99
N LYS A 3 -8.54 6.70 9.73
CA LYS A 3 -9.27 7.88 10.24
C LYS A 3 -10.73 7.93 9.74
N LEU A 4 -10.99 7.49 8.52
CA LEU A 4 -12.37 7.34 8.01
C LEU A 4 -13.13 6.24 8.76
N PHE A 5 -12.50 5.10 9.05
CA PHE A 5 -13.13 4.05 9.86
C PHE A 5 -13.41 4.50 11.28
N GLU A 6 -12.50 5.27 11.90
CA GLU A 6 -12.73 5.87 13.21
C GLU A 6 -13.94 6.81 13.20
N GLU A 7 -14.07 7.63 12.17
CA GLU A 7 -15.20 8.52 11.99
C GLU A 7 -16.52 7.77 11.81
N ILE A 8 -16.53 6.70 11.01
CA ILE A 8 -17.71 5.84 10.83
C ILE A 8 -18.12 5.19 12.15
N VAL A 9 -17.18 4.62 12.89
CA VAL A 9 -17.45 3.98 14.19
C VAL A 9 -17.98 4.98 15.21
N SER A 10 -17.53 6.25 15.16
CA SER A 10 -17.88 7.28 16.11
C SER A 10 -19.20 8.00 15.78
N ASN A 11 -19.41 8.33 14.50
CA ASN A 11 -20.45 9.25 14.07
C ASN A 11 -21.69 8.55 13.46
N THR A 12 -21.57 7.27 13.04
CA THR A 12 -22.70 6.57 12.44
C THR A 12 -23.60 6.00 13.51
N SER A 13 -24.91 6.28 13.44
CA SER A 13 -25.90 5.61 14.28
C SER A 13 -26.14 4.19 13.74
N TRP A 14 -25.88 3.20 14.55
CA TRP A 14 -26.14 1.79 14.26
C TRP A 14 -26.89 1.13 15.41
N LYS A 15 -27.76 0.16 15.11
CA LYS A 15 -28.61 -0.51 16.10
C LYS A 15 -27.90 -1.69 16.75
N ASP A 16 -27.20 -2.49 15.92
CA ASP A 16 -26.49 -3.67 16.36
C ASP A 16 -25.11 -3.81 15.65
N ALA A 17 -24.29 -4.73 16.13
CA ALA A 17 -22.97 -4.99 15.57
C ALA A 17 -23.02 -5.50 14.11
N ASN A 18 -24.10 -6.14 13.70
CA ASN A 18 -24.25 -6.62 12.32
C ASN A 18 -24.47 -5.46 11.35
N GLU A 19 -25.24 -4.45 11.77
CA GLU A 19 -25.43 -3.22 10.98
C GLU A 19 -24.11 -2.46 10.82
N LEU A 20 -23.32 -2.33 11.92
CA LEU A 20 -21.98 -1.72 11.84
C LEU A 20 -21.07 -2.51 10.90
N LYS A 21 -21.05 -3.85 10.98
CA LYS A 21 -20.30 -4.72 10.07
C LYS A 21 -20.71 -4.48 8.61
N ALA A 22 -22.01 -4.38 8.34
CA ALA A 22 -22.52 -4.12 6.98
C ALA A 22 -22.07 -2.74 6.46
N ASN A 23 -22.13 -1.72 7.31
CA ASN A 23 -21.67 -0.37 6.97
C ASN A 23 -20.17 -0.33 6.67
N LEU A 24 -19.33 -0.93 7.53
CA LEU A 24 -17.89 -1.04 7.32
C LEU A 24 -17.59 -1.80 6.02
N LYS A 25 -18.25 -2.93 5.78
CA LYS A 25 -18.09 -3.71 4.55
C LYS A 25 -18.44 -2.90 3.31
N LYS A 26 -19.57 -2.19 3.32
CA LYS A 26 -20.02 -1.33 2.21
C LYS A 26 -19.02 -0.21 1.91
N VAL A 27 -18.40 0.37 2.94
CA VAL A 27 -17.37 1.39 2.75
C VAL A 27 -16.10 0.77 2.15
N CYS A 28 -15.66 -0.39 2.66
CA CYS A 28 -14.54 -1.12 2.07
C CYS A 28 -14.76 -1.45 0.59
N GLU A 29 -15.96 -1.95 0.24
CA GLU A 29 -16.33 -2.26 -1.14
C GLU A 29 -16.27 -1.03 -2.04
N ARG A 30 -16.83 0.11 -1.60
CA ARG A 30 -16.77 1.38 -2.36
C ARG A 30 -15.36 1.90 -2.54
N LEU A 31 -14.51 1.79 -1.52
CA LEU A 31 -13.11 2.19 -1.61
C LEU A 31 -12.35 1.32 -2.62
N LEU A 32 -12.61 0.01 -2.61
CA LEU A 32 -12.02 -0.94 -3.54
C LEU A 32 -12.58 -0.80 -4.96
N GLU A 33 -13.84 -0.39 -5.14
CA GLU A 33 -14.40 -0.09 -6.46
C GLU A 33 -13.78 1.14 -7.10
N ARG A 34 -13.44 2.15 -6.29
CA ARG A 34 -12.81 3.40 -6.75
C ARG A 34 -11.33 3.21 -7.08
N ASP A 35 -10.63 2.44 -6.27
CA ASP A 35 -9.18 2.24 -6.37
C ASP A 35 -8.88 0.74 -6.22
N ARG A 36 -9.15 0.00 -7.31
CA ARG A 36 -9.13 -1.48 -7.31
C ARG A 36 -7.77 -2.08 -7.07
N LEU A 37 -6.73 -1.37 -7.46
CA LEU A 37 -5.36 -1.86 -7.45
C LEU A 37 -4.55 -1.29 -6.29
N ASN A 38 -5.18 -0.55 -5.41
CA ASN A 38 -4.53 -0.08 -4.20
C ASN A 38 -4.43 -1.20 -3.17
N PHE A 39 -3.30 -1.90 -3.19
CA PHE A 39 -3.03 -3.01 -2.25
C PHE A 39 -3.10 -2.56 -0.80
N VAL A 40 -2.68 -1.31 -0.51
CA VAL A 40 -2.77 -0.74 0.84
C VAL A 40 -4.22 -0.60 1.28
N VAL A 41 -5.11 -0.10 0.41
CA VAL A 41 -6.55 0.02 0.68
C VAL A 41 -7.15 -1.35 0.97
N ARG A 42 -6.78 -2.37 0.19
CA ARG A 42 -7.22 -3.75 0.37
C ARG A 42 -6.77 -4.31 1.73
N ASN A 43 -5.46 -4.24 2.00
CA ASN A 43 -4.88 -4.75 3.24
C ASN A 43 -5.47 -4.07 4.47
N CYS A 44 -5.62 -2.74 4.43
CA CYS A 44 -6.26 -1.98 5.51
C CYS A 44 -7.74 -2.34 5.70
N SER A 45 -8.48 -2.57 4.62
CA SER A 45 -9.88 -3.00 4.68
C SER A 45 -10.03 -4.38 5.32
N GLU A 46 -9.21 -5.34 4.90
CA GLU A 46 -9.20 -6.69 5.46
C GLU A 46 -8.78 -6.67 6.93
N ARG A 47 -7.77 -5.88 7.28
CA ARG A 47 -7.31 -5.70 8.67
C ARG A 47 -8.42 -5.11 9.54
N MET A 48 -9.11 -4.06 9.07
CA MET A 48 -10.23 -3.45 9.80
C MET A 48 -11.34 -4.46 10.09
N LEU A 49 -11.73 -5.27 9.09
CA LEU A 49 -12.75 -6.30 9.28
C LEU A 49 -12.32 -7.42 10.23
N LYS A 50 -11.02 -7.77 10.26
CA LYS A 50 -10.46 -8.72 11.24
C LYS A 50 -10.51 -8.14 12.66
N ILE A 51 -10.06 -6.90 12.85
CA ILE A 51 -10.12 -6.20 14.15
C ILE A 51 -11.56 -6.15 14.65
N PHE A 52 -12.51 -5.77 13.78
CA PHE A 52 -13.93 -5.74 14.16
C PHE A 52 -14.43 -7.10 14.64
N LYS A 53 -14.14 -8.19 13.91
CA LYS A 53 -14.54 -9.55 14.30
C LYS A 53 -13.92 -9.95 15.63
N GLN A 54 -12.63 -9.67 15.83
CA GLN A 54 -11.91 -10.00 17.06
C GLN A 54 -12.53 -9.27 18.27
N LYS A 55 -12.77 -7.97 18.16
CA LYS A 55 -13.38 -7.19 19.25
C LYS A 55 -14.82 -7.63 19.57
N CYS A 56 -15.60 -8.03 18.57
CA CYS A 56 -16.91 -8.62 18.80
C CYS A 56 -16.79 -9.97 19.54
N TYR A 57 -15.84 -10.81 19.19
CA TYR A 57 -15.58 -12.08 19.86
C TYR A 57 -15.19 -11.85 21.32
N ASP A 58 -14.26 -10.95 21.60
CA ASP A 58 -13.78 -10.61 22.95
C ASP A 58 -14.91 -10.10 23.86
N LEU A 59 -15.87 -9.37 23.31
CA LEU A 59 -17.06 -8.85 24.01
C LEU A 59 -18.24 -9.83 24.03
N LYS A 60 -18.08 -11.04 23.51
CA LYS A 60 -19.14 -12.06 23.38
C LYS A 60 -20.40 -11.48 22.72
N ILE A 61 -20.19 -10.78 21.61
CA ILE A 61 -21.26 -10.26 20.74
C ILE A 61 -21.43 -11.23 19.57
N GLU A 62 -22.60 -11.83 19.48
CA GLU A 62 -22.91 -12.76 18.38
C GLU A 62 -23.04 -11.98 17.06
N LEU A 63 -22.21 -12.34 16.09
CA LEU A 63 -22.33 -11.88 14.72
C LEU A 63 -23.10 -12.92 13.91
N LYS A 64 -24.14 -12.50 13.20
CA LYS A 64 -24.77 -13.36 12.22
C LYS A 64 -23.74 -13.71 11.14
N GLU A 65 -23.40 -14.97 11.03
CA GLU A 65 -22.63 -15.47 9.89
C GLU A 65 -23.53 -15.40 8.67
N THR A 66 -23.40 -14.37 7.88
CA THR A 66 -23.80 -14.47 6.49
C THR A 66 -22.89 -15.54 5.88
N GLN A 67 -23.48 -16.65 5.45
CA GLN A 67 -22.78 -17.69 4.68
C GLN A 67 -22.07 -17.01 3.50
N SER A 68 -20.82 -16.67 3.69
CA SER A 68 -19.96 -16.18 2.64
C SER A 68 -18.51 -16.52 2.98
N LEU A 69 -18.17 -17.78 2.76
CA LEU A 69 -16.81 -18.16 2.32
C LEU A 69 -16.37 -17.32 1.10
N SER A 70 -17.25 -16.47 0.60
CA SER A 70 -17.09 -15.71 -0.63
C SER A 70 -16.58 -14.28 -0.47
N THR A 71 -16.38 -13.73 0.74
CA THR A 71 -16.04 -12.30 0.82
C THR A 71 -14.61 -12.03 0.35
N ILE A 72 -13.67 -12.90 0.67
CA ILE A 72 -12.30 -12.84 0.13
C ILE A 72 -12.29 -13.31 -1.34
N GLN A 73 -13.10 -14.32 -1.67
CA GLN A 73 -13.23 -14.79 -3.04
C GLN A 73 -14.08 -13.86 -3.91
N SER A 74 -15.11 -13.19 -3.40
CA SER A 74 -15.87 -12.20 -4.17
C SER A 74 -15.10 -10.91 -4.39
N LEU A 75 -14.24 -10.50 -3.47
CA LEU A 75 -13.28 -9.41 -3.71
C LEU A 75 -12.22 -9.84 -4.75
N ARG A 76 -11.82 -11.10 -4.79
CA ARG A 76 -10.99 -11.67 -5.86
C ARG A 76 -11.75 -11.76 -7.20
N HIS A 77 -13.04 -12.13 -7.18
CA HIS A 77 -13.88 -12.21 -8.38
C HIS A 77 -14.30 -10.85 -8.95
N LEU A 78 -14.49 -9.82 -8.12
CA LEU A 78 -14.76 -8.45 -8.61
C LEU A 78 -13.58 -7.87 -9.38
N THR A 79 -12.36 -8.23 -9.04
CA THR A 79 -11.16 -7.86 -9.81
C THR A 79 -11.11 -8.61 -11.14
N MET A 80 -11.58 -9.86 -11.23
CA MET A 80 -11.52 -10.67 -12.45
C MET A 80 -12.69 -10.43 -13.43
N LYS A 81 -13.93 -10.24 -12.95
CA LYS A 81 -15.12 -10.19 -13.83
C LYS A 81 -15.24 -8.96 -14.74
N LYS A 82 -14.51 -7.88 -14.51
CA LYS A 82 -14.64 -6.65 -15.32
C LYS A 82 -13.51 -6.42 -16.32
N VAL A 83 -12.45 -7.22 -16.28
CA VAL A 83 -11.43 -7.23 -17.35
C VAL A 83 -11.93 -7.97 -18.58
N THR A 84 -12.86 -8.92 -18.41
CA THR A 84 -13.40 -9.73 -19.53
C THR A 84 -14.65 -9.15 -20.21
N SER A 85 -15.24 -8.06 -19.71
CA SER A 85 -16.49 -7.52 -20.26
C SER A 85 -16.36 -6.24 -21.08
N THR A 86 -15.15 -5.81 -21.39
CA THR A 86 -14.88 -4.66 -22.30
C THR A 86 -14.12 -5.02 -23.56
N HIS A 87 -14.02 -6.30 -23.89
CA HIS A 87 -13.62 -6.72 -25.23
C HIS A 87 -14.88 -7.07 -26.01
N ASP A 88 -15.40 -6.08 -26.72
CA ASP A 88 -16.15 -6.33 -27.96
C ASP A 88 -15.11 -6.76 -28.99
N ASP A 89 -15.44 -7.89 -29.63
CA ASP A 89 -14.64 -8.54 -30.66
C ASP A 89 -14.37 -7.59 -31.84
N SER A 90 -13.11 -7.18 -31.95
CA SER A 90 -12.57 -6.82 -33.26
C SER A 90 -11.15 -7.40 -33.33
N ASP A 91 -11.02 -8.41 -34.19
CA ASP A 91 -9.83 -9.16 -34.51
C ASP A 91 -8.61 -8.28 -34.79
N ILE A 92 -7.60 -8.38 -33.92
CA ILE A 92 -6.23 -7.99 -34.26
C ILE A 92 -5.37 -9.24 -34.15
N ASP A 93 -5.15 -9.84 -35.32
CA ASP A 93 -4.23 -10.97 -35.52
C ASP A 93 -2.78 -10.48 -35.39
N ILE A 94 -2.19 -10.69 -34.21
CA ILE A 94 -0.75 -10.51 -34.01
C ILE A 94 -0.11 -11.90 -33.97
N GLY A 95 0.54 -12.25 -35.07
CA GLY A 95 1.23 -13.50 -35.31
C GLY A 95 2.08 -14.00 -34.16
N ARG A 96 1.65 -15.06 -33.49
CA ARG A 96 2.41 -15.86 -32.55
C ARG A 96 3.49 -16.64 -33.25
N LYS A 97 4.75 -16.28 -33.04
CA LYS A 97 5.86 -17.23 -33.17
C LYS A 97 6.07 -17.97 -31.87
N SER A 98 5.82 -19.26 -31.89
CA SER A 98 6.00 -20.20 -30.81
C SER A 98 7.47 -20.31 -30.40
N ALA A 99 7.76 -20.07 -29.11
CA ALA A 99 8.96 -20.58 -28.47
C ALA A 99 8.54 -21.60 -27.42
N ALA A 100 9.24 -22.72 -27.38
CA ALA A 100 8.94 -23.95 -26.70
C ALA A 100 8.74 -23.78 -25.18
N ALA A 101 7.75 -24.52 -24.68
CA ALA A 101 7.45 -24.65 -23.27
C ALA A 101 8.39 -25.65 -22.59
N ASP A 102 8.99 -25.26 -21.49
CA ASP A 102 9.49 -26.19 -20.49
C ASP A 102 8.38 -26.48 -19.46
N PRO A 103 8.20 -27.75 -19.06
CA PRO A 103 7.13 -28.13 -18.14
C PRO A 103 7.56 -27.88 -16.69
N PHE A 104 6.95 -26.90 -16.05
CA PHE A 104 7.06 -26.77 -14.60
C PHE A 104 5.83 -27.42 -13.95
N GLU A 105 6.06 -28.53 -13.30
CA GLU A 105 5.07 -29.29 -12.52
C GLU A 105 4.44 -28.42 -11.42
N SER A 106 3.13 -28.48 -11.39
CA SER A 106 2.29 -27.86 -10.37
C SER A 106 2.45 -28.59 -9.02
N ALA A 107 3.19 -28.00 -8.11
CA ALA A 107 3.10 -28.33 -6.68
C ALA A 107 2.14 -27.35 -6.03
N SER A 108 0.88 -27.76 -5.89
CA SER A 108 -0.11 -27.09 -5.05
C SER A 108 0.18 -27.42 -3.59
N THR A 109 0.99 -26.61 -2.92
CA THR A 109 1.04 -26.59 -1.46
C THR A 109 0.10 -25.51 -0.98
N SER A 110 -1.03 -25.95 -0.43
CA SER A 110 -1.91 -25.13 0.39
C SER A 110 -1.15 -24.72 1.64
N PHE A 111 -0.71 -23.47 1.68
CA PHE A 111 -0.19 -22.87 2.91
C PHE A 111 -1.37 -22.41 3.75
N ASP A 112 -1.70 -23.19 4.75
CA ASP A 112 -2.58 -22.79 5.85
C ASP A 112 -1.88 -21.73 6.69
N PHE A 113 -2.34 -20.48 6.54
CA PHE A 113 -1.88 -19.32 7.30
C PHE A 113 -2.60 -19.23 8.66
N ASN A 114 -2.50 -20.30 9.46
CA ASN A 114 -3.18 -20.41 10.76
C ASN A 114 -2.24 -20.69 11.93
N GLU A 115 -0.93 -20.45 11.83
CA GLU A 115 -0.06 -20.64 13.00
C GLU A 115 0.84 -19.42 13.26
N GLU A 116 0.63 -18.90 14.46
CA GLU A 116 1.56 -18.24 15.38
C GLU A 116 2.22 -16.92 14.97
N PHE A 117 1.46 -15.83 15.17
CA PHE A 117 2.09 -14.63 15.73
C PHE A 117 1.89 -14.66 17.25
N THR A 118 2.88 -15.19 17.95
CA THR A 118 2.94 -15.14 19.42
C THR A 118 3.10 -13.68 19.87
N ALA A 119 2.12 -13.22 20.61
CA ALA A 119 2.12 -11.94 21.28
C ALA A 119 3.35 -11.81 22.19
N THR A 120 4.21 -10.85 21.92
CA THR A 120 5.21 -10.36 22.87
C THR A 120 4.50 -9.77 24.07
N LYS A 121 4.83 -10.30 25.23
CA LYS A 121 4.32 -9.88 26.53
C LYS A 121 4.63 -8.41 26.79
N SER A 122 3.59 -7.57 26.83
CA SER A 122 3.67 -6.24 27.43
C SER A 122 3.64 -6.36 28.95
N MET A 123 4.65 -5.83 29.61
CA MET A 123 4.70 -5.68 31.08
C MET A 123 3.66 -4.66 31.57
N PRO A 124 3.02 -4.89 32.71
CA PRO A 124 2.05 -3.94 33.27
C PRO A 124 2.78 -2.82 34.03
N LEU A 125 2.59 -1.60 33.60
CA LEU A 125 2.94 -0.42 34.40
C LEU A 125 1.88 -0.21 35.50
N SER A 126 2.28 -0.51 36.72
CA SER A 126 1.57 -0.18 37.96
C SER A 126 1.45 1.33 38.11
N ARG A 127 0.26 1.89 38.03
CA ARG A 127 -0.06 3.22 38.56
C ARG A 127 -0.95 3.10 39.79
N ARG A 128 -0.36 3.47 40.93
CA ARG A 128 -1.03 3.73 42.22
C ARG A 128 -2.07 4.83 42.01
N SER A 129 -3.33 4.50 42.26
CA SER A 129 -4.44 5.46 42.27
C SER A 129 -4.79 5.80 43.70
N THR A 130 -4.63 7.06 44.05
CA THR A 130 -5.04 7.64 45.34
C THR A 130 -6.55 7.75 45.39
N MET A 131 -7.18 7.15 46.38
CA MET A 131 -8.60 7.30 46.68
C MET A 131 -8.91 8.73 47.14
N LEU A 132 -9.85 9.38 46.45
CA LEU A 132 -10.63 10.50 46.97
C LEU A 132 -12.10 10.10 46.96
N MET A 133 -12.69 10.06 48.13
CA MET A 133 -14.12 9.84 48.34
C MET A 133 -14.91 11.08 47.92
N PRO A 134 -15.98 10.96 47.13
CA PRO A 134 -16.92 12.06 46.97
C PRO A 134 -18.13 11.91 47.89
N SER A 135 -18.48 13.04 48.46
CA SER A 135 -19.63 13.31 49.29
C SER A 135 -20.96 13.04 48.58
N THR A 136 -21.89 12.56 49.36
CA THR A 136 -23.31 12.32 49.01
C THR A 136 -24.04 13.58 48.56
N THR A 137 -24.57 13.59 47.32
CA THR A 137 -25.70 14.47 46.96
C THR A 137 -26.61 13.82 45.91
N LYS A 138 -27.87 13.72 46.27
CA LYS A 138 -29.14 13.61 45.51
C LYS A 138 -29.27 12.58 44.40
N ALA A 139 -30.16 11.63 44.67
CA ALA A 139 -30.77 10.69 43.72
C ALA A 139 -31.45 11.42 42.54
N GLY A 140 -30.75 11.51 41.40
CA GLY A 140 -31.35 11.74 40.10
C GLY A 140 -31.62 10.39 39.45
N SER A 141 -32.78 10.20 38.85
CA SER A 141 -33.21 8.99 38.17
C SER A 141 -32.15 8.50 37.15
N LYS A 142 -31.34 7.53 37.57
CA LYS A 142 -30.43 6.82 36.64
C LYS A 142 -31.31 6.00 35.71
N SER A 143 -31.53 6.48 34.48
CA SER A 143 -32.04 5.65 33.41
C SER A 143 -31.16 4.40 33.34
N ARG A 144 -31.77 3.22 33.49
CA ARG A 144 -31.08 1.93 33.34
C ARG A 144 -30.64 1.83 31.90
N ILE A 145 -29.38 2.22 31.61
CA ILE A 145 -28.77 1.96 30.32
C ILE A 145 -28.89 0.45 30.07
N SER A 146 -29.49 0.07 28.96
CA SER A 146 -29.74 -1.34 28.64
C SER A 146 -28.39 -2.07 28.53
N VAL A 147 -28.38 -3.37 28.78
CA VAL A 147 -27.15 -4.19 28.63
C VAL A 147 -26.62 -4.09 27.20
N VAL A 148 -27.52 -3.94 26.24
CA VAL A 148 -27.20 -3.76 24.81
C VAL A 148 -26.46 -2.43 24.58
N ASP A 149 -26.94 -1.33 25.19
CA ASP A 149 -26.30 -0.01 25.06
C ASP A 149 -24.90 0.00 25.70
N ARG A 150 -24.70 -0.73 26.80
CA ARG A 150 -23.40 -0.88 27.42
C ARG A 150 -22.41 -1.61 26.51
N LYS A 151 -22.82 -2.74 25.92
CA LYS A 151 -22.00 -3.49 24.97
C LYS A 151 -21.68 -2.66 23.72
N LYS A 152 -22.65 -1.90 23.23
CA LYS A 152 -22.47 -0.98 22.11
C LYS A 152 -21.39 0.08 22.41
N THR A 153 -21.51 0.78 23.51
CA THR A 153 -20.55 1.79 23.94
C THR A 153 -19.16 1.20 24.16
N GLN A 154 -19.10 0.00 24.73
CA GLN A 154 -17.84 -0.71 24.94
C GLN A 154 -17.21 -1.10 23.60
N LEU A 155 -17.96 -1.67 22.66
CA LEU A 155 -17.47 -2.03 21.32
C LEU A 155 -16.94 -0.80 20.57
N THR A 156 -17.66 0.32 20.60
CA THR A 156 -17.20 1.57 19.99
C THR A 156 -15.86 2.02 20.57
N ARG A 157 -15.72 1.96 21.90
CA ARG A 157 -14.47 2.34 22.58
C ARG A 157 -13.32 1.42 22.19
N GLU A 158 -13.52 0.09 22.24
CA GLU A 158 -12.48 -0.89 21.90
C GLU A 158 -12.06 -0.80 20.42
N LEU A 159 -13.01 -0.55 19.51
CA LEU A 159 -12.70 -0.36 18.09
C LEU A 159 -11.87 0.92 17.89
N ARG A 160 -12.22 2.02 18.54
CA ARG A 160 -11.45 3.27 18.43
C ARG A 160 -10.02 3.09 18.93
N LEU A 161 -9.83 2.45 20.07
CA LEU A 161 -8.49 2.16 20.59
C LEU A 161 -7.69 1.30 19.61
N ALA A 162 -8.27 0.22 19.08
CA ALA A 162 -7.59 -0.63 18.12
C ALA A 162 -7.29 0.09 16.80
N ILE A 163 -8.16 1.00 16.35
CA ILE A 163 -7.90 1.82 15.16
C ILE A 163 -6.74 2.80 15.41
N SER A 164 -6.71 3.45 16.58
CA SER A 164 -5.60 4.35 16.96
C SER A 164 -4.27 3.61 17.01
N GLU A 165 -4.24 2.41 17.61
CA GLU A 165 -3.05 1.55 17.64
C GLU A 165 -2.52 1.24 16.22
N VAL A 166 -3.42 0.94 15.28
CA VAL A 166 -3.01 0.68 13.88
C VAL A 166 -2.51 1.94 13.18
N ILE A 167 -3.08 3.11 13.47
CA ILE A 167 -2.60 4.38 12.91
C ILE A 167 -1.17 4.65 13.40
N GLU A 168 -0.93 4.52 14.71
CA GLU A 168 0.39 4.67 15.31
C GLU A 168 1.39 3.67 14.72
N GLU A 169 1.02 2.41 14.56
CA GLU A 169 1.86 1.38 13.94
C GLU A 169 2.25 1.75 12.49
N ILE A 170 1.33 2.28 11.70
CA ILE A 170 1.62 2.72 10.32
C ILE A 170 2.57 3.94 10.31
N GLU A 171 2.39 4.86 11.25
CA GLU A 171 3.28 6.03 11.40
C GLU A 171 4.68 5.59 11.83
N MET A 172 4.80 4.72 12.83
CA MET A 172 6.07 4.13 13.27
C MET A 172 6.76 3.33 12.16
N SER A 173 6.01 2.57 11.37
CA SER A 173 6.57 1.82 10.23
C SER A 173 7.33 2.71 9.25
N LYS A 174 6.89 3.96 9.07
CA LYS A 174 7.61 4.92 8.23
C LYS A 174 8.93 5.33 8.87
N GLU A 175 8.91 5.56 10.18
CA GLU A 175 10.09 5.96 10.94
C GLU A 175 11.13 4.83 10.97
N ASP A 176 10.69 3.58 11.18
CA ASP A 176 11.56 2.40 11.18
C ASP A 176 12.28 2.21 9.84
N VAL A 177 11.55 2.33 8.72
CA VAL A 177 12.17 2.27 7.38
C VAL A 177 13.14 3.43 7.18
N THR A 178 12.79 4.63 7.67
CA THR A 178 13.62 5.83 7.50
C THR A 178 14.92 5.73 8.33
N ALA A 179 14.86 5.16 9.53
CA ALA A 179 16.02 4.99 10.40
C ALA A 179 17.14 4.12 9.78
N GLN A 180 16.76 3.17 8.91
CA GLN A 180 17.72 2.30 8.19
C GLN A 180 18.56 3.06 7.14
N ALA A 181 18.21 4.31 6.83
CA ALA A 181 18.93 5.11 5.83
C ALA A 181 20.42 5.21 6.12
N LYS A 182 20.80 5.31 7.40
CA LYS A 182 22.19 5.43 7.86
C LYS A 182 23.04 4.20 7.58
N GLU A 183 22.43 3.05 7.45
CA GLU A 183 23.12 1.77 7.18
C GLU A 183 23.32 1.53 5.68
N HIS A 184 22.50 2.18 4.85
CA HIS A 184 22.43 1.89 3.42
C HIS A 184 22.94 3.02 2.52
N ILE A 185 23.21 4.19 3.06
CA ILE A 185 23.78 5.33 2.31
C ILE A 185 25.13 5.71 2.91
N SER A 186 26.14 5.73 2.06
CA SER A 186 27.52 6.05 2.41
C SER A 186 27.95 7.41 1.86
N ASP A 187 29.09 7.93 2.35
CA ASP A 187 29.68 9.15 1.81
C ASP A 187 30.07 9.00 0.34
N ASN A 188 29.78 10.05 -0.44
CA ASN A 188 30.00 10.15 -1.87
C ASN A 188 29.18 9.17 -2.74
N ASP A 189 28.17 8.50 -2.20
CA ASP A 189 27.25 7.71 -3.01
C ASP A 189 26.52 8.61 -4.03
N LEU A 190 26.41 8.14 -5.26
CA LEU A 190 25.56 8.71 -6.29
C LEU A 190 24.32 7.81 -6.44
N ILE A 191 23.19 8.29 -5.98
CA ILE A 191 21.96 7.49 -5.86
C ILE A 191 20.96 7.92 -6.91
N LEU A 192 20.42 6.96 -7.68
CA LEU A 192 19.32 7.23 -8.59
C LEU A 192 17.98 6.90 -7.93
N THR A 193 17.03 7.81 -8.07
CA THR A 193 15.66 7.62 -7.59
C THR A 193 14.61 8.02 -8.61
N PHE A 194 13.40 7.57 -8.35
CA PHE A 194 12.28 7.69 -9.28
C PHE A 194 10.99 7.92 -8.49
N HIS A 195 10.15 8.83 -8.98
CA HIS A 195 8.86 9.12 -8.40
C HIS A 195 8.93 9.88 -7.06
N THR A 196 7.80 10.43 -6.60
CA THR A 196 7.68 11.11 -5.31
C THR A 196 7.06 10.20 -4.25
N SER A 197 7.66 10.18 -3.07
CA SER A 197 7.14 9.46 -1.90
C SER A 197 7.61 10.11 -0.62
N GLY A 198 6.69 10.35 0.32
CA GLY A 198 7.04 10.91 1.62
C GLY A 198 8.02 10.03 2.42
N THR A 199 8.00 8.71 2.25
CA THR A 199 8.99 7.80 2.87
C THR A 199 10.36 7.97 2.23
N LEU A 200 10.42 8.10 0.90
CA LEU A 200 11.67 8.30 0.17
C LEU A 200 12.34 9.62 0.56
N THR A 201 11.59 10.72 0.55
CA THR A 201 12.10 12.03 0.96
C THR A 201 12.61 12.00 2.41
N SER A 202 11.84 11.42 3.34
CA SER A 202 12.26 11.28 4.74
C SER A 202 13.53 10.40 4.88
N PHE A 203 13.64 9.34 4.08
CA PHE A 203 14.80 8.44 4.07
C PHE A 203 16.10 9.18 3.67
N PHE A 204 16.06 10.00 2.63
CA PHE A 204 17.20 10.80 2.22
C PHE A 204 17.55 11.92 3.22
N ILE A 205 16.53 12.55 3.83
CA ILE A 205 16.75 13.58 4.86
C ILE A 205 17.45 12.97 6.08
N GLU A 206 17.04 11.76 6.49
CA GLU A 206 17.69 11.07 7.62
C GLU A 206 19.11 10.66 7.29
N ALA A 207 19.37 10.12 6.08
CA ALA A 207 20.72 9.78 5.63
C ALA A 207 21.68 10.98 5.61
N LYS A 208 21.16 12.15 5.27
CA LYS A 208 21.96 13.39 5.22
C LYS A 208 22.57 13.79 6.57
N GLN A 209 21.98 13.36 7.67
CA GLN A 209 22.52 13.63 9.00
C GLN A 209 23.87 12.92 9.24
N THR A 210 24.14 11.85 8.49
CA THR A 210 25.33 10.99 8.71
C THR A 210 26.25 10.90 7.51
N ALA A 211 25.75 11.12 6.29
CA ALA A 211 26.50 10.98 5.06
C ALA A 211 26.30 12.16 4.10
N ASN A 212 27.34 12.44 3.29
CA ASN A 212 27.26 13.41 2.21
C ASN A 212 27.21 12.65 0.87
N PHE A 213 26.08 12.73 0.17
CA PHE A 213 25.80 11.99 -1.05
C PHE A 213 25.08 12.87 -2.08
N GLU A 214 24.97 12.39 -3.31
CA GLU A 214 24.28 13.05 -4.40
C GLU A 214 23.09 12.20 -4.87
N VAL A 215 22.01 12.86 -5.30
CA VAL A 215 20.81 12.16 -5.79
C VAL A 215 20.50 12.57 -7.22
N ILE A 216 20.36 11.59 -8.11
CA ILE A 216 19.79 11.76 -9.45
C ILE A 216 18.32 11.40 -9.36
N VAL A 217 17.46 12.35 -9.68
CA VAL A 217 16.01 12.16 -9.71
C VAL A 217 15.55 12.11 -11.16
N CYS A 218 14.84 11.05 -11.54
CA CYS A 218 14.20 10.97 -12.85
C CYS A 218 12.93 11.84 -12.87
N GLU A 219 12.62 12.45 -14.02
CA GLU A 219 11.48 13.38 -14.13
C GLU A 219 10.12 12.72 -13.92
N THR A 220 10.00 11.41 -14.21
CA THR A 220 8.77 10.61 -14.06
C THR A 220 7.65 11.07 -14.98
N ALA A 221 7.90 11.06 -16.28
CA ALA A 221 6.86 11.34 -17.29
C ALA A 221 5.74 10.28 -17.25
N PRO A 222 4.49 10.62 -17.57
CA PRO A 222 4.00 11.94 -17.97
C PRO A 222 3.54 12.80 -16.78
N LYS A 223 3.62 12.31 -15.53
CA LYS A 223 3.18 13.04 -14.32
C LYS A 223 4.19 14.08 -13.83
N PHE A 224 5.46 13.94 -14.20
CA PHE A 224 6.57 14.80 -13.79
C PHE A 224 6.70 14.97 -12.26
N THR A 225 6.36 13.93 -11.52
CA THR A 225 6.43 13.95 -10.05
C THR A 225 7.87 14.02 -9.51
N GLY A 226 8.85 13.61 -10.31
CA GLY A 226 10.27 13.75 -9.97
C GLY A 226 10.72 15.21 -9.76
N HIS A 227 10.09 16.17 -10.44
CA HIS A 227 10.35 17.59 -10.22
C HIS A 227 10.02 18.04 -8.79
N GLN A 228 8.97 17.47 -8.20
CA GLN A 228 8.62 17.75 -6.80
C GLN A 228 9.68 17.17 -5.86
N THR A 229 10.04 15.91 -6.05
CA THR A 229 11.08 15.24 -5.25
C THR A 229 12.41 15.98 -5.31
N ALA A 230 12.85 16.38 -6.52
CA ALA A 230 14.09 17.13 -6.68
C ALA A 230 14.06 18.47 -5.94
N ARG A 231 12.93 19.20 -5.96
CA ARG A 231 12.78 20.46 -5.20
C ARG A 231 12.79 20.22 -3.69
N GLU A 232 12.14 19.17 -3.21
CA GLU A 232 12.11 18.83 -1.78
C GLU A 232 13.52 18.49 -1.28
N LEU A 233 14.24 17.62 -1.97
CA LEU A 233 15.63 17.25 -1.61
C LEU A 233 16.59 18.43 -1.67
N ALA A 234 16.47 19.27 -2.71
CA ALA A 234 17.32 20.48 -2.84
C ALA A 234 17.06 21.50 -1.72
N LYS A 235 15.80 21.68 -1.27
CA LYS A 235 15.46 22.53 -0.12
C LYS A 235 16.13 22.06 1.16
N GLU A 236 16.23 20.76 1.35
CA GLU A 236 16.95 20.16 2.47
C GLU A 236 18.47 20.20 2.28
N GLY A 237 18.96 20.78 1.18
CA GLY A 237 20.37 20.95 0.87
C GLY A 237 21.08 19.66 0.46
N ILE A 238 20.36 18.68 -0.08
CA ILE A 238 20.94 17.50 -0.72
C ILE A 238 21.25 17.87 -2.18
N LYS A 239 22.49 17.60 -2.60
CA LYS A 239 22.90 17.85 -3.98
C LYS A 239 22.10 16.96 -4.93
N THR A 240 21.27 17.56 -5.76
CA THR A 240 20.26 16.86 -6.56
C THR A 240 20.36 17.25 -8.02
N SER A 241 20.37 16.24 -8.89
CA SER A 241 20.34 16.40 -10.35
C SER A 241 19.04 15.82 -10.90
N LEU A 242 18.34 16.56 -11.77
CA LEU A 242 17.13 16.11 -12.44
C LEU A 242 17.48 15.62 -13.84
N VAL A 243 17.03 14.43 -14.24
CA VAL A 243 17.27 13.85 -15.55
C VAL A 243 15.97 13.40 -16.22
N PRO A 244 15.86 13.48 -17.54
CA PRO A 244 14.72 12.89 -18.26
C PRO A 244 14.78 11.36 -18.18
N ASP A 245 13.62 10.71 -18.18
CA ASP A 245 13.52 9.26 -18.06
C ASP A 245 14.26 8.52 -19.20
N SER A 246 14.34 9.12 -20.38
CA SER A 246 15.09 8.59 -21.54
C SER A 246 16.61 8.55 -21.33
N ALA A 247 17.16 9.32 -20.40
CA ALA A 247 18.60 9.37 -20.11
C ALA A 247 19.04 8.35 -19.06
N ILE A 248 18.14 7.60 -18.45
CA ILE A 248 18.41 6.70 -17.32
C ILE A 248 19.54 5.72 -17.64
N PHE A 249 19.51 5.09 -18.82
CA PHE A 249 20.54 4.12 -19.20
C PHE A 249 21.93 4.77 -19.33
N ALA A 250 21.97 5.99 -19.84
CA ALA A 250 23.23 6.72 -20.03
C ALA A 250 23.89 7.14 -18.69
N VAL A 251 23.08 7.53 -17.69
CA VAL A 251 23.60 7.96 -16.39
C VAL A 251 23.86 6.79 -15.46
N MET A 252 23.22 5.62 -15.68
CA MET A 252 23.30 4.47 -14.80
C MET A 252 24.72 3.96 -14.56
N SER A 253 25.60 4.11 -15.52
CA SER A 253 27.03 3.70 -15.39
C SER A 253 27.80 4.45 -14.29
N LYS A 254 27.29 5.57 -13.78
CA LYS A 254 27.88 6.36 -12.70
C LYS A 254 27.19 6.17 -11.37
N VAL A 255 26.03 5.52 -11.36
CA VAL A 255 25.18 5.34 -10.19
C VAL A 255 25.72 4.19 -9.34
N ASP A 256 25.83 4.40 -8.04
CA ASP A 256 26.27 3.38 -7.09
C ASP A 256 25.11 2.50 -6.63
N LYS A 257 23.91 3.06 -6.47
CA LYS A 257 22.69 2.33 -6.11
C LYS A 257 21.43 3.03 -6.59
N VAL A 258 20.40 2.24 -6.82
CA VAL A 258 19.04 2.71 -7.12
C VAL A 258 18.19 2.54 -5.87
N ILE A 259 17.47 3.59 -5.45
CA ILE A 259 16.53 3.53 -4.34
C ILE A 259 15.16 3.98 -4.84
N ILE A 260 14.20 3.05 -4.82
CA ILE A 260 12.82 3.30 -5.26
C ILE A 260 11.81 2.87 -4.20
N THR A 261 10.55 3.23 -4.37
CA THR A 261 9.48 2.82 -3.45
C THR A 261 8.51 1.85 -4.13
N ALA A 262 8.03 0.87 -3.37
CA ALA A 262 6.97 -0.02 -3.82
C ALA A 262 5.59 0.57 -3.51
N HIS A 263 4.65 0.38 -4.44
CA HIS A 263 3.21 0.53 -4.21
C HIS A 263 2.64 -0.72 -3.53
N GLY A 264 3.12 -1.89 -3.91
CA GLY A 264 2.82 -3.17 -3.27
C GLY A 264 3.99 -4.14 -3.42
N ILE A 265 4.18 -5.00 -2.43
CA ILE A 265 5.18 -6.07 -2.44
C ILE A 265 4.42 -7.38 -2.55
N MET A 266 4.70 -8.14 -3.61
CA MET A 266 3.99 -9.37 -3.94
C MET A 266 4.55 -10.57 -3.16
N ALA A 267 3.75 -11.63 -3.02
CA ALA A 267 4.18 -12.87 -2.36
C ALA A 267 5.41 -13.53 -3.01
N THR A 268 5.67 -13.24 -4.28
CA THR A 268 6.85 -13.71 -5.02
C THR A 268 8.14 -12.94 -4.69
N GLY A 269 8.07 -11.87 -3.89
CA GLY A 269 9.19 -10.93 -3.69
C GLY A 269 9.34 -9.89 -4.80
N GLY A 270 8.54 -9.96 -5.86
CA GLY A 270 8.45 -8.88 -6.84
C GLY A 270 7.66 -7.69 -6.30
N ILE A 271 7.79 -6.56 -6.94
CA ILE A 271 7.10 -5.33 -6.52
C ILE A 271 6.20 -4.78 -7.62
N VAL A 272 5.13 -4.13 -7.23
CA VAL A 272 4.38 -3.20 -8.07
C VAL A 272 4.81 -1.80 -7.70
N ALA A 273 5.32 -1.06 -8.66
CA ALA A 273 5.80 0.30 -8.50
C ALA A 273 5.23 1.18 -9.63
N GLN A 274 5.45 2.47 -9.58
CA GLN A 274 5.00 3.37 -10.64
C GLN A 274 5.62 2.99 -11.99
N ALA A 275 4.87 3.19 -13.08
CA ALA A 275 5.34 2.94 -14.44
C ALA A 275 6.64 3.68 -14.73
N GLY A 276 7.63 2.95 -15.26
CA GLY A 276 9.03 3.36 -15.41
C GLY A 276 9.99 2.63 -14.46
N ALA A 277 9.49 2.08 -13.34
CA ALA A 277 10.32 1.35 -12.38
C ALA A 277 10.96 0.09 -12.98
N LEU A 278 10.25 -0.62 -13.85
CA LEU A 278 10.79 -1.78 -14.56
C LEU A 278 11.94 -1.40 -15.50
N MET A 279 11.83 -0.28 -16.19
CA MET A 279 12.89 0.25 -17.05
C MET A 279 14.16 0.57 -16.26
N ILE A 280 14.01 1.24 -15.11
CA ILE A 280 15.11 1.54 -14.20
C ILE A 280 15.77 0.26 -13.70
N ALA A 281 14.98 -0.71 -13.24
CA ALA A 281 15.50 -1.97 -12.71
C ALA A 281 16.27 -2.77 -13.79
N HIS A 282 15.82 -2.74 -15.04
CA HIS A 282 16.57 -3.34 -16.16
C HIS A 282 17.87 -2.59 -16.46
N ALA A 283 17.87 -1.25 -16.45
CA ALA A 283 19.06 -0.45 -16.64
C ALA A 283 20.06 -0.71 -15.50
N ALA A 284 19.60 -0.74 -14.26
CA ALA A 284 20.42 -1.07 -13.10
C ALA A 284 21.06 -2.46 -13.24
N LYS A 285 20.26 -3.46 -13.62
CA LYS A 285 20.76 -4.83 -13.82
C LYS A 285 21.81 -4.91 -14.93
N ALA A 286 21.66 -4.18 -16.02
CA ALA A 286 22.64 -4.15 -17.11
C ALA A 286 23.99 -3.54 -16.67
N HIS A 287 23.96 -2.58 -15.76
CA HIS A 287 25.15 -1.93 -15.21
C HIS A 287 25.62 -2.53 -13.88
N GLN A 288 24.98 -3.60 -13.38
CA GLN A 288 25.28 -4.26 -12.10
C GLN A 288 25.10 -3.32 -10.88
N VAL A 289 24.20 -2.35 -11.00
CA VAL A 289 23.85 -1.42 -9.92
C VAL A 289 22.76 -2.06 -9.05
N PRO A 290 22.91 -2.12 -7.72
CA PRO A 290 21.92 -2.72 -6.85
C PRO A 290 20.63 -1.87 -6.76
N VAL A 291 19.50 -2.55 -6.69
CA VAL A 291 18.16 -1.94 -6.58
C VAL A 291 17.60 -2.17 -5.19
N PHE A 292 17.47 -1.11 -4.42
CA PHE A 292 16.87 -1.09 -3.09
C PHE A 292 15.45 -0.55 -3.16
N VAL A 293 14.55 -1.22 -2.46
CA VAL A 293 13.12 -0.89 -2.47
C VAL A 293 12.65 -0.55 -1.07
N LEU A 294 12.11 0.65 -0.88
CA LEU A 294 11.50 1.06 0.38
C LEU A 294 10.03 0.61 0.41
N GLY A 295 9.68 -0.23 1.36
CA GLY A 295 8.33 -0.74 1.45
C GLY A 295 7.96 -1.26 2.83
N ALA A 296 7.15 -0.51 3.58
CA ALA A 296 6.64 -0.95 4.88
C ALA A 296 5.77 -2.23 4.78
N VAL A 297 5.73 -3.02 5.84
CA VAL A 297 5.03 -4.33 5.93
C VAL A 297 3.57 -4.24 5.52
N TYR A 298 2.87 -3.14 5.78
CA TYR A 298 1.47 -2.99 5.38
C TYR A 298 1.25 -2.98 3.85
N LYS A 299 2.31 -2.88 3.04
CA LYS A 299 2.28 -2.99 1.57
C LYS A 299 2.45 -4.42 1.07
N LEU A 300 2.75 -5.38 1.94
CA LEU A 300 2.82 -6.80 1.57
C LEU A 300 1.45 -7.32 1.16
N THR A 301 1.41 -8.05 0.07
CA THR A 301 0.17 -8.68 -0.44
C THR A 301 0.40 -10.15 -0.77
N PRO A 302 -0.55 -11.03 -0.44
CA PRO A 302 -0.45 -12.46 -0.79
C PRO A 302 -0.74 -12.73 -2.28
N LEU A 303 -0.89 -11.69 -3.09
CA LEU A 303 -1.20 -11.85 -4.50
C LEU A 303 0.04 -12.22 -5.30
N HIS A 304 -0.21 -12.97 -6.38
CA HIS A 304 0.80 -13.33 -7.36
C HIS A 304 0.48 -12.60 -8.67
N PRO A 305 1.48 -12.04 -9.37
CA PRO A 305 1.26 -11.46 -10.69
C PRO A 305 0.90 -12.59 -11.67
N ILE A 306 -0.17 -12.39 -12.44
CA ILE A 306 -0.57 -13.28 -13.53
C ILE A 306 0.06 -12.76 -14.82
N ASP A 307 -0.06 -11.47 -15.06
CA ASP A 307 0.58 -10.74 -16.14
C ASP A 307 0.86 -9.29 -15.72
N SER A 308 1.57 -8.51 -16.55
CA SER A 308 1.93 -7.12 -16.25
C SER A 308 0.73 -6.15 -16.27
N LEU A 309 -0.40 -6.55 -16.84
CA LEU A 309 -1.60 -5.70 -16.96
C LEU A 309 -2.68 -6.03 -15.93
N THR A 310 -2.72 -7.26 -15.40
CA THR A 310 -3.76 -7.72 -14.45
C THR A 310 -3.86 -6.84 -13.20
N TYR A 311 -2.73 -6.32 -12.73
CA TYR A 311 -2.66 -5.42 -11.56
C TYR A 311 -2.28 -4.00 -11.97
N ASN A 312 -2.71 -3.57 -13.14
CA ASN A 312 -2.43 -2.24 -13.65
C ASN A 312 -3.70 -1.39 -13.78
N GLU A 313 -3.55 -0.11 -13.62
CA GLU A 313 -4.58 0.89 -13.83
C GLU A 313 -4.19 1.74 -15.04
N LEU A 314 -5.15 2.04 -15.89
CA LEU A 314 -4.91 2.96 -17.01
C LEU A 314 -5.27 4.38 -16.57
N LEU A 315 -4.32 5.26 -16.71
CA LEU A 315 -4.49 6.69 -16.47
C LEU A 315 -5.13 7.37 -17.67
N SER A 316 -5.52 8.64 -17.51
CA SER A 316 -6.12 9.41 -18.60
C SER A 316 -5.18 9.49 -19.80
N PRO A 317 -5.65 9.14 -21.02
CA PRO A 317 -4.88 9.31 -22.25
C PRO A 317 -4.41 10.76 -22.48
N SER A 318 -5.14 11.75 -21.97
CA SER A 318 -4.80 13.17 -22.11
C SER A 318 -3.46 13.57 -21.49
N MET A 319 -2.85 12.70 -20.67
CA MET A 319 -1.51 12.91 -20.13
C MET A 319 -0.41 12.78 -21.19
N VAL A 320 -0.65 11.98 -22.21
CA VAL A 320 0.31 11.69 -23.29
C VAL A 320 -0.12 12.35 -24.58
N TYR A 321 -1.40 12.30 -24.88
CA TYR A 321 -1.97 12.85 -26.10
C TYR A 321 -3.12 13.81 -25.76
N ARG A 322 -2.92 15.12 -26.03
CA ARG A 322 -3.94 16.14 -25.74
C ARG A 322 -5.01 16.15 -26.83
N THR A 323 -6.27 16.23 -26.44
CA THR A 323 -7.41 16.29 -27.36
C THR A 323 -7.36 17.50 -28.31
N GLU A 324 -6.67 18.56 -27.92
CA GLU A 324 -6.48 19.78 -28.71
C GLU A 324 -5.55 19.58 -29.93
N GLU A 325 -4.78 18.50 -29.95
CA GLU A 325 -3.78 18.21 -30.99
C GLU A 325 -4.39 17.49 -32.20
N GLY A 326 -5.72 17.20 -32.18
CA GLY A 326 -6.13 16.37 -33.24
C GLY A 326 -7.52 16.23 -33.75
N ASP A 327 -7.80 16.87 -34.86
CA ASP A 327 -8.81 16.41 -35.83
C ASP A 327 -8.42 15.07 -36.52
N SER A 328 -7.19 14.59 -36.31
CA SER A 328 -6.66 13.34 -36.90
C SER A 328 -6.55 12.18 -35.91
N SER A 329 -7.19 12.27 -34.74
CA SER A 329 -7.01 11.31 -33.63
C SER A 329 -7.80 10.00 -33.76
N GLU A 330 -8.63 9.84 -34.78
CA GLU A 330 -9.52 8.66 -34.93
C GLU A 330 -8.77 7.32 -34.91
N ASN A 331 -7.49 7.31 -35.31
CA ASN A 331 -6.66 6.11 -35.42
C ASN A 331 -5.53 6.07 -34.35
N VAL A 332 -5.52 6.96 -33.36
CA VAL A 332 -4.50 7.00 -32.33
C VAL A 332 -5.07 6.51 -31.00
N THR A 333 -4.55 5.40 -30.47
CA THR A 333 -4.89 4.90 -29.16
C THR A 333 -3.75 5.21 -28.19
N ALA A 334 -3.99 6.07 -27.18
CA ALA A 334 -3.03 6.36 -26.13
C ALA A 334 -3.31 5.46 -24.92
N ILE A 335 -2.33 4.63 -24.55
CA ILE A 335 -2.39 3.73 -23.40
C ILE A 335 -1.38 4.22 -22.37
N VAL A 336 -1.85 4.55 -21.17
CA VAL A 336 -1.02 5.12 -20.09
C VAL A 336 -1.15 4.23 -18.84
N PRO A 337 -0.31 3.19 -18.69
CA PRO A 337 -0.32 2.36 -17.50
C PRO A 337 0.18 3.15 -16.28
N ALA A 338 -0.43 2.93 -15.13
CA ALA A 338 -0.04 3.59 -13.88
C ALA A 338 1.14 2.92 -13.20
N PHE A 339 1.27 1.62 -13.35
CA PHE A 339 2.22 0.80 -12.61
C PHE A 339 2.99 -0.16 -13.50
N ASP A 340 4.18 -0.56 -13.02
CA ASP A 340 4.98 -1.65 -13.52
C ASP A 340 5.05 -2.78 -12.49
N TYR A 341 5.10 -4.01 -12.97
CA TYR A 341 5.54 -5.13 -12.16
C TYR A 341 7.04 -5.34 -12.36
N VAL A 342 7.80 -5.20 -11.29
CA VAL A 342 9.24 -5.48 -11.26
C VAL A 342 9.45 -6.87 -10.65
N PRO A 343 9.93 -7.86 -11.41
CA PRO A 343 10.13 -9.21 -10.93
C PRO A 343 11.23 -9.28 -9.85
N PRO A 344 11.18 -10.28 -8.94
CA PRO A 344 12.10 -10.38 -7.80
C PRO A 344 13.58 -10.47 -8.21
N LYS A 345 13.89 -10.99 -9.39
CA LYS A 345 15.27 -11.07 -9.92
C LYS A 345 15.92 -9.71 -10.22
N LEU A 346 15.14 -8.64 -10.24
CA LEU A 346 15.58 -7.26 -10.47
C LEU A 346 15.54 -6.42 -9.18
N VAL A 347 15.25 -7.02 -8.05
CA VAL A 347 15.21 -6.38 -6.73
C VAL A 347 16.26 -7.06 -5.87
N ASP A 348 17.23 -6.29 -5.38
CA ASP A 348 18.32 -6.84 -4.57
C ASP A 348 18.01 -6.79 -3.08
N LEU A 349 17.32 -5.73 -2.63
CA LEU A 349 16.98 -5.56 -1.22
C LEU A 349 15.63 -4.84 -1.06
N ILE A 350 14.82 -5.32 -0.12
CA ILE A 350 13.59 -4.63 0.31
C ILE A 350 13.80 -4.18 1.76
N LEU A 351 13.79 -2.86 1.98
CA LEU A 351 13.88 -2.24 3.29
C LEU A 351 12.48 -2.08 3.86
N THR A 352 12.21 -2.76 4.97
CA THR A 352 10.92 -2.80 5.64
C THR A 352 11.11 -2.60 7.15
N ASN A 353 10.00 -2.32 7.86
CA ASN A 353 9.98 -2.27 9.33
C ASN A 353 9.88 -3.65 9.94
#